data_1129a14926b4fb97c179c1947ec97c7f
#
_entry.id   1129a14926b4fb97c179c1947ec97c7f
#
_cell.length_a   1.000
_cell.length_b   1.000
_cell.length_c   1.000
_cell.angle_alpha   90.00
_cell.angle_beta   90.00
_cell.angle_gamma   90.00
#
_symmetry.space_group_name_H-M   'P 1'
#
loop_
_entity.id
_entity.type
_entity.pdbx_description
1 polymer ?
#
loop_
_entity_poly.entity_id
_entity_poly.type
_entity_poly.pdbx_seq_one_letter_code
_entity_poly.pdbx_strand_id
1 'polypeptide(L)'
;MLPAKERFILELLVSEGPMFGLRLVERSGGALKRGTVYVTLGRMESKGFIESEQETPAPGAIGLPRRIYRPTALGERMLRAWATFTREVAWEVKP
;
A
#
# COMPACT_ATOMS: atom_id res chain seq x y z
N MET A 1 -14.83 -4.69 -2.60
CA MET A 1 -14.46 -4.19 -1.26
C MET A 1 -12.94 -4.14 -1.13
N LEU A 2 -12.43 -3.15 -0.43
CA LEU A 2 -10.99 -2.98 -0.23
C LEU A 2 -10.58 -3.64 1.09
N PRO A 3 -9.80 -4.74 1.06
CA PRO A 3 -9.34 -5.39 2.30
C PRO A 3 -8.55 -4.42 3.19
N ALA A 4 -8.66 -4.62 4.50
CA ALA A 4 -8.07 -3.69 5.47
C ALA A 4 -6.56 -3.49 5.30
N LYS A 5 -5.80 -4.56 5.04
CA LYS A 5 -4.36 -4.44 4.84
C LYS A 5 -4.01 -3.69 3.56
N GLU A 6 -4.78 -3.90 2.49
CA GLU A 6 -4.57 -3.19 1.23
C GLU A 6 -4.90 -1.71 1.40
N ARG A 7 -5.99 -1.41 2.08
CA ARG A 7 -6.35 -0.03 2.40
C ARG A 7 -5.24 0.66 3.20
N PHE A 8 -4.72 -0.02 4.21
CA PHE A 8 -3.65 0.51 5.05
C PHE A 8 -2.41 0.85 4.23
N ILE A 9 -2.02 -0.06 3.33
CA ILE A 9 -0.88 0.17 2.44
C ILE A 9 -1.14 1.37 1.53
N LEU A 10 -2.32 1.46 0.93
CA LEU A 10 -2.67 2.61 0.09
C LEU A 10 -2.62 3.92 0.87
N GLU A 11 -3.14 3.93 2.08
CA GLU A 11 -3.12 5.12 2.93
C GLU A 11 -1.68 5.59 3.19
N LEU A 12 -0.78 4.65 3.51
CA LEU A 12 0.62 4.99 3.74
C LEU A 12 1.29 5.53 2.48
N LEU A 13 1.09 4.85 1.34
CA LEU A 13 1.72 5.26 0.08
C LEU A 13 1.22 6.61 -0.40
N VAL A 14 -0.06 6.89 -0.21
CA VAL A 14 -0.64 8.17 -0.61
C VAL A 14 -0.18 9.29 0.34
N SER A 15 -0.15 9.04 1.65
CA SER A 15 0.18 10.08 2.62
C SER A 15 1.67 10.33 2.77
N GLU A 16 2.51 9.31 2.65
CA GLU A 16 3.95 9.43 2.90
C GLU A 16 4.82 9.27 1.65
N GLY A 17 4.21 8.86 0.53
CA GLY A 17 4.93 8.69 -0.72
C GLY A 17 5.43 7.26 -0.96
N PRO A 18 6.08 7.03 -2.11
CA PRO A 18 6.58 5.70 -2.46
C PRO A 18 7.51 5.12 -1.40
N MET A 19 7.41 3.80 -1.18
CA MET A 19 8.20 3.10 -0.17
C MET A 19 8.62 1.71 -0.61
N PHE A 20 9.70 1.22 0.00
CA PHE A 20 10.07 -0.19 -0.06
C PHE A 20 9.10 -1.03 0.78
N GLY A 21 8.96 -2.31 0.45
CA GLY A 21 8.08 -3.21 1.20
C GLY A 21 8.43 -3.30 2.68
N LEU A 22 9.71 -3.37 3.02
CA LEU A 22 10.13 -3.41 4.42
C LEU A 22 9.86 -2.11 5.17
N ARG A 23 9.88 -0.98 4.46
CA ARG A 23 9.52 0.30 5.07
C ARG A 23 8.05 0.32 5.46
N LEU A 24 7.18 -0.26 4.62
CA LEU A 24 5.76 -0.42 4.95
C LEU A 24 5.59 -1.24 6.23
N VAL A 25 6.35 -2.32 6.37
CA VAL A 25 6.31 -3.14 7.59
C VAL A 25 6.72 -2.31 8.81
N GLU A 26 7.81 -1.57 8.71
CA GLU A 26 8.29 -0.71 9.81
C GLU A 26 7.25 0.34 10.19
N ARG A 27 6.65 0.99 9.19
CA ARG A 27 5.66 2.04 9.43
C ARG A 27 4.33 1.50 9.95
N SER A 28 4.09 0.21 9.81
CA SER A 28 2.79 -0.38 10.14
C SER A 28 2.56 -0.59 11.63
N GLY A 29 3.60 -0.51 12.45
CA GLY A 29 3.47 -0.75 13.88
C GLY A 29 2.96 -2.16 14.22
N GLY A 30 3.28 -3.15 13.39
CA GLY A 30 2.87 -4.53 13.58
C GLY A 30 1.66 -4.97 12.76
N ALA A 31 0.99 -4.05 12.07
CA ALA A 31 -0.17 -4.40 11.25
C ALA A 31 0.21 -5.23 10.02
N LEU A 32 1.41 -5.01 9.47
CA LEU A 32 1.93 -5.77 8.33
C LEU A 32 3.10 -6.62 8.80
N LYS A 33 3.15 -7.85 8.31
CA LYS A 33 4.20 -8.81 8.66
C LYS A 33 5.15 -9.01 7.50
N ARG A 34 6.44 -9.15 7.79
CA ARG A 34 7.47 -9.38 6.77
C ARG A 34 7.19 -10.62 5.93
N GLY A 35 6.64 -11.66 6.54
CA GLY A 35 6.38 -12.92 5.86
C GLY A 35 5.20 -12.88 4.89
N THR A 36 4.33 -11.88 4.97
CA THR A 36 3.11 -11.82 4.15
C THR A 36 2.96 -10.53 3.36
N VAL A 37 3.75 -9.49 3.65
CA VAL A 37 3.58 -8.19 3.00
C VAL A 37 3.71 -8.28 1.48
N TYR A 38 4.65 -9.09 0.98
CA TYR A 38 4.86 -9.20 -0.47
C TYR A 38 3.74 -9.95 -1.18
N VAL A 39 3.05 -10.85 -0.48
CA VAL A 39 1.85 -11.50 -1.04
C VAL A 39 0.74 -10.46 -1.22
N THR A 40 0.54 -9.62 -0.22
CA THR A 40 -0.45 -8.54 -0.29
C THR A 40 -0.10 -7.53 -1.39
N LEU A 41 1.16 -7.12 -1.45
CA LEU A 41 1.63 -6.19 -2.49
C LEU A 41 1.45 -6.77 -3.90
N GLY A 42 1.75 -8.06 -4.07
CA GLY A 42 1.53 -8.73 -5.36
C GLY A 42 0.07 -8.72 -5.78
N ARG A 43 -0.84 -8.96 -4.84
CA ARG A 43 -2.27 -8.89 -5.12
C ARG A 43 -2.70 -7.49 -5.54
N MET A 44 -2.19 -6.47 -4.86
CA MET A 44 -2.52 -5.09 -5.16
C MET A 44 -1.98 -4.67 -6.54
N GLU A 45 -0.78 -5.14 -6.90
CA GLU A 45 -0.25 -4.91 -8.25
C GLU A 45 -1.13 -5.57 -9.31
N SER A 46 -1.55 -6.83 -9.06
CA SER A 46 -2.44 -7.55 -9.98
C SER A 46 -3.77 -6.85 -10.18
N LYS A 47 -4.27 -6.20 -9.15
CA LYS A 47 -5.51 -5.41 -9.23
C LYS A 47 -5.30 -4.03 -9.87
N GLY A 48 -4.05 -3.63 -10.07
CA GLY A 48 -3.74 -2.32 -10.63
C GLY A 48 -3.80 -1.18 -9.64
N PHE A 49 -3.81 -1.47 -8.34
CA PHE A 49 -3.90 -0.44 -7.30
C PHE A 49 -2.56 0.20 -6.98
N ILE A 50 -1.48 -0.54 -7.18
CA ILE A 50 -0.12 -0.06 -7.00
C ILE A 50 0.74 -0.54 -8.17
N GLU A 51 1.87 0.10 -8.35
CA GLU A 51 2.91 -0.34 -9.28
C GLU A 51 4.24 -0.27 -8.55
N SER A 52 5.23 -0.99 -9.07
CA SER A 52 6.53 -1.01 -8.46
C SER A 52 7.62 -1.00 -9.50
N GLU A 53 8.79 -0.54 -9.10
CA GLU A 53 9.98 -0.63 -9.91
C GLU A 53 11.15 -1.02 -9.03
N GLN A 54 12.11 -1.71 -9.64
CA GLN A 54 13.30 -2.11 -8.94
C GLN A 54 14.23 -0.90 -8.77
N GLU A 55 14.74 -0.73 -7.55
CA GLU A 55 15.71 0.32 -7.26
C GLU A 55 16.99 0.09 -8.08
N THR A 56 17.57 1.16 -8.60
CA THR A 56 18.90 1.10 -9.21
C THR A 56 19.91 1.21 -8.08
N PRO A 57 20.67 0.14 -7.76
CA PRO A 57 21.62 0.22 -6.66
C PRO A 57 22.77 1.14 -7.01
N ALA A 58 23.30 1.82 -5.97
CA ALA A 58 24.51 2.63 -6.13
C ALA A 58 25.70 1.73 -6.46
N PRO A 59 26.70 2.22 -7.20
CA PRO A 59 27.91 1.46 -7.45
C PRO A 59 28.54 0.97 -6.14
N GLY A 60 28.84 -0.32 -6.05
CA GLY A 60 29.42 -0.93 -4.86
C GLY A 60 28.42 -1.29 -3.78
N ALA A 61 27.14 -1.08 -4.01
CA ALA A 61 26.11 -1.48 -3.03
C ALA A 61 26.08 -3.00 -2.88
N ILE A 62 25.88 -3.44 -1.63
CA ILE A 62 25.80 -4.86 -1.27
C ILE A 62 24.35 -5.22 -1.02
N GLY A 63 23.94 -6.40 -1.50
CA GLY A 63 22.61 -6.94 -1.27
C GLY A 63 21.76 -6.91 -2.53
N LEU A 64 20.52 -7.43 -2.39
CA LEU A 64 19.58 -7.49 -3.49
C LEU A 64 18.94 -6.13 -3.71
N PRO A 65 18.67 -5.74 -4.97
CA PRO A 65 17.91 -4.53 -5.24
C PRO A 65 16.53 -4.60 -4.61
N ARG A 66 16.06 -3.47 -4.09
CA ARG A 66 14.74 -3.36 -3.46
C ARG A 66 13.74 -2.87 -4.49
N ARG A 67 12.46 -3.17 -4.26
CA ARG A 67 11.39 -2.64 -5.08
C ARG A 67 10.71 -1.49 -4.35
N ILE A 68 10.49 -0.41 -5.08
CA ILE A 68 9.78 0.76 -4.59
C ILE A 68 8.35 0.68 -5.10
N TYR A 69 7.39 0.78 -4.19
CA TYR A 69 5.96 0.70 -4.48
C TYR A 69 5.33 2.07 -4.42
N ARG A 70 4.44 2.34 -5.37
CA ARG A 70 3.69 3.60 -5.42
C ARG A 70 2.24 3.34 -5.79
N PRO A 71 1.29 4.19 -5.35
CA PRO A 71 -0.09 4.01 -5.75
C PRO A 71 -0.28 4.42 -7.20
N THR A 72 -1.21 3.75 -7.89
CA THR A 72 -1.66 4.16 -9.21
C THR A 72 -2.84 5.12 -9.06
N ALA A 73 -3.26 5.75 -10.17
CA ALA A 73 -4.46 6.57 -10.19
C ALA A 73 -5.69 5.74 -9.76
N LEU A 74 -5.75 4.47 -10.19
CA LEU A 74 -6.84 3.58 -9.79
C LEU A 74 -6.80 3.32 -8.28
N GLY A 75 -5.62 3.06 -7.72
CA GLY A 75 -5.47 2.85 -6.27
C GLY A 75 -5.92 4.06 -5.47
N GLU A 76 -5.54 5.26 -5.91
CA GLU A 76 -5.97 6.48 -5.24
C GLU A 76 -7.49 6.66 -5.31
N ARG A 77 -8.10 6.36 -6.47
CA ARG A 77 -9.56 6.43 -6.61
C ARG A 77 -10.26 5.41 -5.71
N MET A 78 -9.71 4.20 -5.61
CA MET A 78 -10.27 3.18 -4.73
C MET A 78 -10.23 3.62 -3.27
N LEU A 79 -9.14 4.23 -2.85
CA LEU A 79 -9.02 4.72 -1.48
C LEU A 79 -10.03 5.83 -1.21
N ARG A 80 -10.20 6.77 -2.14
CA ARG A 80 -11.18 7.85 -1.98
C ARG A 80 -12.61 7.30 -1.96
N ALA A 81 -12.91 6.34 -2.83
CA ALA A 81 -14.23 5.71 -2.87
C ALA A 81 -14.54 5.00 -1.55
N TRP A 82 -13.56 4.30 -1.00
CA TRP A 82 -13.73 3.63 0.29
C TRP A 82 -13.99 4.65 1.41
N ALA A 83 -13.23 5.74 1.45
CA ALA A 83 -13.38 6.78 2.46
C ALA A 83 -14.77 7.42 2.39
N THR A 84 -15.26 7.69 1.17
CA THR A 84 -16.59 8.23 0.97
C THR A 84 -17.67 7.24 1.40
N PHE A 85 -17.53 5.99 0.98
CA PHE A 85 -18.48 4.93 1.32
C PHE A 85 -18.58 4.74 2.84
N THR A 86 -17.45 4.63 3.54
CA THR A 86 -17.47 4.42 4.98
C THR A 86 -18.06 5.60 5.73
N ARG A 87 -17.82 6.81 5.26
CA ARG A 87 -18.39 8.01 5.85
C ARG A 87 -19.92 8.02 5.71
N GLU A 88 -20.44 7.68 4.56
CA GLU A 88 -21.88 7.65 4.31
C GLU A 88 -22.57 6.54 5.09
N VAL A 89 -21.96 5.36 5.15
CA VAL A 89 -22.51 4.25 5.94
C VAL A 89 -22.52 4.61 7.42
N ALA A 90 -21.47 5.22 7.95
CA ALA A 90 -21.42 5.63 9.34
C ALA A 90 -22.50 6.67 9.65
N TRP A 91 -22.78 7.55 8.69
CA TRP A 91 -23.84 8.54 8.84
C TRP A 91 -25.22 7.88 8.96
N GLU A 92 -25.50 6.87 8.12
CA GLU A 92 -26.80 6.20 8.08
C GLU A 92 -27.07 5.29 9.28
N VAL A 93 -26.03 4.66 9.84
CA VAL A 93 -26.20 3.75 10.96
C VAL A 93 -26.06 4.43 12.31
N LYS A 94 -25.92 5.71 12.33
CA LYS A 94 -25.78 6.46 13.55
C LYS A 94 -27.12 6.48 14.29
N PRO A 95 -27.15 6.09 15.57
CA PRO A 95 -28.39 6.07 16.34
C PRO A 95 -28.98 7.45 16.56
#